data_ef8f2c3c7aa9317ecec160c7579c9af2
#
_entry.id   ef8f2c3c7aa9317ecec160c7579c9af2
#
_cell.length_a   1.000
_cell.length_b   1.000
_cell.length_c   1.000
_cell.angle_alpha   90.00
_cell.angle_beta   90.00
_cell.angle_gamma   90.00
#
_symmetry.space_group_name_H-M   'P 1'
#
loop_
_entity.id
_entity.type
_entity.pdbx_description
1 polymer ?
#
loop_
_entity_poly.entity_id
_entity_poly.type
_entity_poly.pdbx_seq_one_letter_code
_entity_poly.pdbx_strand_id
1 'polypeptide(L)'
;MGLCGAGEGFCALLSSSYFPPIQWMQKLHRYGCVIVEQHDNFCKQTYRNRCLIATANGVQALTVPIERYDGAKCPMCDIRISDHGEWRHQHWNAIVSAYGESPFFVYYEDDIRPFFERKWEYLVDFNMAITNKLCELLDVQPNIQLSDEYIDAEALQARLSSEGGAEVRVDDYRDAIRPKRPLPDTSFTPRQYYQVHTLRQGFQPNMSALDLLMNEGLEGIFYL
;
A
#
# COMPACT_ATOMS: atom_id res chain seq x y z
N MET A 1 -3.41 18.75 17.84
CA MET A 1 -4.15 17.59 17.31
C MET A 1 -3.78 16.38 18.13
N GLY A 2 -4.74 15.71 18.77
CA GLY A 2 -4.46 14.54 19.60
C GLY A 2 -4.06 13.37 18.71
N LEU A 3 -2.80 13.00 18.74
CA LEU A 3 -2.30 11.79 18.13
C LEU A 3 -2.79 10.59 18.93
N CYS A 4 -3.55 9.71 18.28
CA CYS A 4 -4.00 8.41 18.77
C CYS A 4 -4.49 8.32 20.22
N GLY A 5 -5.77 8.05 20.39
CA GLY A 5 -6.35 7.58 21.65
C GLY A 5 -5.58 6.35 22.15
N ALA A 6 -5.24 6.35 23.42
CA ALA A 6 -4.40 5.37 24.11
C ALA A 6 -4.95 3.93 24.02
N GLY A 7 -4.54 3.23 23.00
CA GLY A 7 -4.62 1.78 22.88
C GLY A 7 -3.21 1.26 22.61
N GLU A 8 -2.71 0.51 23.56
CA GLU A 8 -1.40 -0.14 23.60
C GLU A 8 -0.40 0.11 22.46
N GLY A 9 0.51 1.01 22.66
CA GLY A 9 1.97 0.89 22.58
C GLY A 9 2.64 0.87 21.21
N PHE A 10 2.00 0.68 20.05
CA PHE A 10 2.71 0.52 18.78
C PHE A 10 2.15 1.41 17.69
N CYS A 11 3.03 2.24 17.08
CA CYS A 11 2.70 3.07 15.93
C CYS A 11 3.57 2.64 14.74
N ALA A 12 2.96 2.38 13.58
CA ALA A 12 3.69 2.11 12.35
C ALA A 12 3.84 3.39 11.52
N LEU A 13 5.07 3.66 11.06
CA LEU A 13 5.36 4.72 10.10
C LEU A 13 5.58 4.12 8.72
N LEU A 14 4.74 4.51 7.76
CA LEU A 14 4.69 3.95 6.41
C LEU A 14 4.87 5.03 5.35
N SER A 15 5.38 4.67 4.18
CA SER A 15 5.24 5.51 2.98
C SER A 15 3.90 5.21 2.29
N SER A 16 3.33 6.19 1.59
CA SER A 16 2.18 6.00 0.71
C SER A 16 2.46 4.91 -0.34
N SER A 17 1.45 4.09 -0.70
CA SER A 17 1.63 2.93 -1.58
C SER A 17 0.49 2.77 -2.57
N TYR A 18 0.84 2.56 -3.86
CA TYR A 18 -0.09 2.25 -4.93
C TYR A 18 -0.44 0.76 -4.91
N PHE A 19 -1.70 0.42 -4.72
CA PHE A 19 -2.15 -0.96 -4.50
C PHE A 19 -1.17 -1.73 -3.61
N PRO A 20 -1.12 -1.38 -2.32
CA PRO A 20 -0.06 -1.77 -1.40
C PRO A 20 0.19 -3.28 -1.35
N PRO A 21 1.41 -3.73 -1.09
CA PRO A 21 1.69 -5.15 -0.89
C PRO A 21 1.04 -5.65 0.41
N ILE A 22 0.83 -6.96 0.49
CA ILE A 22 0.24 -7.64 1.66
C ILE A 22 0.97 -7.25 2.95
N GLN A 23 2.30 -7.18 2.91
CA GLN A 23 3.12 -6.73 4.05
C GLN A 23 2.71 -5.35 4.57
N TRP A 24 2.41 -4.41 3.68
CA TRP A 24 1.97 -3.06 4.03
C TRP A 24 0.56 -3.07 4.64
N MET A 25 -0.37 -3.82 4.03
CA MET A 25 -1.74 -3.99 4.54
C MET A 25 -1.75 -4.67 5.90
N GLN A 26 -0.83 -5.61 6.15
CA GLN A 26 -0.67 -6.23 7.46
C GLN A 26 -0.40 -5.20 8.56
N LYS A 27 0.39 -4.13 8.26
CA LYS A 27 0.64 -3.08 9.27
C LYS A 27 -0.65 -2.32 9.58
N LEU A 28 -1.50 -2.05 8.59
CA LEU A 28 -2.81 -1.45 8.83
C LEU A 28 -3.70 -2.31 9.72
N HIS A 29 -3.65 -3.62 9.53
CA HIS A 29 -4.46 -4.56 10.31
C HIS A 29 -3.97 -4.73 11.75
N ARG A 30 -2.65 -4.70 11.98
CA ARG A 30 -2.05 -5.06 13.27
C ARG A 30 -1.70 -3.90 14.19
N TYR A 31 -1.53 -2.70 13.66
CA TYR A 31 -1.13 -1.53 14.45
C TYR A 31 -2.35 -0.70 14.84
N GLY A 32 -2.44 -0.35 16.12
CA GLY A 32 -3.50 0.53 16.62
C GLY A 32 -3.37 1.98 16.14
N CYS A 33 -2.19 2.37 15.64
CA CYS A 33 -1.91 3.65 15.02
C CYS A 33 -0.99 3.47 13.81
N VAL A 34 -1.36 4.07 12.69
CA VAL A 34 -0.56 4.07 11.47
C VAL A 34 -0.44 5.49 10.94
N ILE A 35 0.79 5.94 10.77
CA ILE A 35 1.07 7.23 10.14
C ILE A 35 1.62 6.97 8.73
N VAL A 36 0.95 7.52 7.72
CA VAL A 36 1.43 7.52 6.35
C VAL A 36 2.15 8.82 6.08
N GLU A 37 3.46 8.74 5.87
CA GLU A 37 4.33 9.86 5.58
C GLU A 37 4.12 10.35 4.14
N GLN A 38 3.77 11.62 3.98
CA GLN A 38 3.56 12.25 2.69
C GLN A 38 4.49 13.42 2.37
N HIS A 39 5.33 13.84 3.32
CA HIS A 39 6.32 14.90 3.14
C HIS A 39 7.73 14.37 2.89
N ASP A 40 7.93 13.04 2.88
CA ASP A 40 9.17 12.44 2.43
C ASP A 40 9.36 12.63 0.91
N ASN A 41 10.61 12.58 0.46
CA ASN A 41 10.89 12.75 -0.95
C ASN A 41 10.46 11.51 -1.76
N PHE A 42 9.80 11.76 -2.90
CA PHE A 42 9.45 10.70 -3.84
C PHE A 42 10.69 9.89 -4.27
N CYS A 43 10.60 8.58 -4.11
CA CYS A 43 11.62 7.64 -4.55
C CYS A 43 11.11 6.79 -5.71
N LYS A 44 11.83 6.83 -6.84
CA LYS A 44 11.53 5.98 -8.02
C LYS A 44 11.71 4.50 -7.70
N GLN A 45 10.94 3.65 -8.37
CA GLN A 45 11.01 2.18 -8.25
C GLN A 45 10.68 1.68 -6.82
N THR A 46 9.83 2.39 -6.11
CA THR A 46 9.25 1.98 -4.84
C THR A 46 7.76 1.70 -5.00
N TYR A 47 7.11 1.20 -3.96
CA TYR A 47 5.66 0.99 -3.97
C TYR A 47 4.85 2.29 -3.99
N ARG A 48 5.47 3.47 -3.85
CA ARG A 48 4.77 4.77 -3.93
C ARG A 48 3.97 4.95 -5.23
N ASN A 49 4.53 4.51 -6.36
CA ASN A 49 3.84 4.58 -7.65
C ASN A 49 3.84 3.25 -8.42
N ARG A 50 4.14 2.13 -7.74
CA ARG A 50 4.23 0.81 -8.36
C ARG A 50 3.59 -0.23 -7.48
N CYS A 51 2.85 -1.17 -8.10
CA CYS A 51 2.45 -2.41 -7.44
C CYS A 51 2.95 -3.62 -8.22
N LEU A 52 2.91 -4.79 -7.58
CA LEU A 52 3.25 -6.07 -8.15
C LEU A 52 2.01 -6.96 -8.17
N ILE A 53 1.67 -7.52 -9.32
CA ILE A 53 0.57 -8.46 -9.49
C ILE A 53 1.08 -9.80 -9.99
N ALA A 54 0.44 -10.90 -9.58
CA ALA A 54 0.74 -12.23 -10.09
C ALA A 54 -0.04 -12.46 -11.40
N THR A 55 0.66 -12.87 -12.44
CA THR A 55 0.07 -13.14 -13.76
C THR A 55 0.41 -14.54 -14.25
N ALA A 56 -0.24 -14.99 -15.33
CA ALA A 56 0.09 -16.26 -15.97
C ALA A 56 1.55 -16.36 -16.47
N ASN A 57 2.25 -15.23 -16.61
CA ASN A 57 3.63 -15.14 -17.07
C ASN A 57 4.63 -14.76 -15.97
N GLY A 58 4.22 -14.82 -14.69
CA GLY A 58 5.02 -14.43 -13.54
C GLY A 58 4.60 -13.08 -12.96
N VAL A 59 5.46 -12.47 -12.18
CA VAL A 59 5.17 -11.19 -11.52
C VAL A 59 5.28 -10.03 -12.50
N GLN A 60 4.21 -9.24 -12.59
CA GLN A 60 4.17 -8.02 -13.39
C GLN A 60 4.13 -6.79 -12.49
N ALA A 61 4.91 -5.77 -12.86
CA ALA A 61 4.86 -4.47 -12.18
C ALA A 61 3.96 -3.50 -12.96
N LEU A 62 3.00 -2.90 -12.28
CA LEU A 62 2.19 -1.79 -12.78
C LEU A 62 2.72 -0.50 -12.17
N THR A 63 3.07 0.48 -13.01
CA THR A 63 3.70 1.73 -12.56
C THR A 63 2.91 2.92 -13.04
N VAL A 64 2.38 3.71 -12.10
CA VAL A 64 1.69 4.97 -12.38
C VAL A 64 2.73 5.99 -12.87
N PRO A 65 2.55 6.59 -14.06
CA PRO A 65 3.42 7.65 -14.54
C PRO A 65 3.18 8.93 -13.75
N ILE A 66 4.26 9.66 -13.49
CA ILE A 66 4.20 10.94 -12.80
C ILE A 66 4.67 12.07 -13.72
N GLU A 67 4.19 13.27 -13.47
CA GLU A 67 4.69 14.47 -14.13
C GLU A 67 6.15 14.74 -13.74
N ARG A 68 6.83 15.48 -14.61
CA ARG A 68 8.16 15.99 -14.25
C ARG A 68 8.02 17.09 -13.21
N TYR A 69 8.82 17.03 -12.19
CA TYR A 69 8.91 18.06 -11.16
C TYR A 69 10.26 18.75 -11.23
N ASP A 70 10.29 20.02 -10.87
CA ASP A 70 11.51 20.82 -10.85
C ASP A 70 12.38 20.46 -9.66
N GLY A 71 13.70 20.39 -9.88
CA GLY A 71 14.68 20.07 -8.84
C GLY A 71 14.99 18.60 -8.68
N ALA A 72 15.88 18.30 -7.72
CA ALA A 72 16.36 16.94 -7.45
C ALA A 72 15.44 16.13 -6.54
N LYS A 73 14.56 16.81 -5.80
CA LYS A 73 13.67 16.22 -4.79
C LYS A 73 12.29 16.87 -4.87
N CYS A 74 11.25 16.09 -4.61
CA CYS A 74 9.88 16.56 -4.52
C CYS A 74 9.16 15.76 -3.43
N PRO A 75 8.48 16.42 -2.48
CA PRO A 75 7.68 15.73 -1.48
C PRO A 75 6.60 14.87 -2.13
N MET A 76 6.25 13.76 -1.49
CA MET A 76 5.27 12.81 -2.00
C MET A 76 3.89 13.47 -2.19
N CYS A 77 3.50 14.39 -1.29
CA CYS A 77 2.24 15.14 -1.37
C CYS A 77 2.12 16.03 -2.61
N ASP A 78 3.26 16.45 -3.22
CA ASP A 78 3.28 17.31 -4.41
C ASP A 78 3.42 16.53 -5.72
N ILE A 79 3.56 15.22 -5.67
CA ILE A 79 3.70 14.38 -6.86
C ILE A 79 2.40 14.29 -7.61
N ARG A 80 2.41 14.80 -8.86
CA ARG A 80 1.26 14.76 -9.77
C ARG A 80 1.31 13.55 -10.68
N ILE A 81 0.14 12.97 -10.92
CA ILE A 81 -0.02 11.86 -11.88
C ILE A 81 -0.02 12.42 -13.29
N SER A 82 0.78 11.84 -14.17
CA SER A 82 0.79 12.18 -15.58
C SER A 82 -0.35 11.49 -16.32
N ASP A 83 -1.03 12.24 -17.18
CA ASP A 83 -2.02 11.69 -18.13
C ASP A 83 -1.37 11.18 -19.42
N HIS A 84 -0.03 11.21 -19.51
CA HIS A 84 0.67 10.74 -20.70
C HIS A 84 0.51 9.23 -20.90
N GLY A 85 0.10 8.85 -22.12
CA GLY A 85 -0.16 7.46 -22.48
C GLY A 85 -1.49 6.93 -21.91
N GLU A 86 -1.82 5.71 -22.30
CA GLU A 86 -3.06 5.01 -21.92
C GLU A 86 -2.86 4.13 -20.66
N TRP A 87 -2.07 4.61 -19.69
CA TRP A 87 -1.66 3.77 -18.55
C TRP A 87 -2.85 3.25 -17.73
N ARG A 88 -3.94 4.03 -17.58
CA ARG A 88 -5.14 3.58 -16.86
C ARG A 88 -5.76 2.36 -17.55
N HIS A 89 -5.95 2.46 -18.86
CA HIS A 89 -6.47 1.35 -19.67
C HIS A 89 -5.52 0.14 -19.64
N GLN A 90 -4.20 0.36 -19.73
CA GLN A 90 -3.20 -0.71 -19.66
C GLN A 90 -3.20 -1.41 -18.29
N HIS A 91 -3.29 -0.64 -17.19
CA HIS A 91 -3.36 -1.21 -15.84
C HIS A 91 -4.66 -2.01 -15.63
N TRP A 92 -5.80 -1.45 -16.06
CA TRP A 92 -7.07 -2.16 -15.96
C TRP A 92 -7.04 -3.47 -16.75
N ASN A 93 -6.60 -3.44 -17.99
CA ASN A 93 -6.48 -4.65 -18.82
C ASN A 93 -5.50 -5.68 -18.21
N ALA A 94 -4.41 -5.24 -17.60
CA ALA A 94 -3.48 -6.12 -16.92
C ALA A 94 -4.15 -6.79 -15.69
N ILE A 95 -4.95 -6.05 -14.91
CA ILE A 95 -5.72 -6.57 -13.78
C ILE A 95 -6.77 -7.58 -14.25
N VAL A 96 -7.55 -7.25 -15.28
CA VAL A 96 -8.53 -8.17 -15.87
C VAL A 96 -7.85 -9.45 -16.38
N SER A 97 -6.72 -9.32 -17.08
CA SER A 97 -5.96 -10.45 -17.58
C SER A 97 -5.35 -11.31 -16.47
N ALA A 98 -4.94 -10.69 -15.36
CA ALA A 98 -4.36 -11.41 -14.22
C ALA A 98 -5.41 -12.11 -13.36
N TYR A 99 -6.57 -11.51 -13.16
CA TYR A 99 -7.52 -11.92 -12.15
C TYR A 99 -8.92 -12.27 -12.68
N GLY A 100 -9.20 -12.11 -13.97
CA GLY A 100 -10.53 -12.39 -14.54
C GLY A 100 -11.02 -13.83 -14.31
N GLU A 101 -10.10 -14.78 -14.08
CA GLU A 101 -10.41 -16.17 -13.71
C GLU A 101 -10.32 -16.43 -12.19
N SER A 102 -10.01 -15.40 -11.38
CA SER A 102 -9.94 -15.54 -9.92
C SER A 102 -11.35 -15.66 -9.32
N PRO A 103 -11.52 -16.39 -8.21
CA PRO A 103 -12.85 -16.70 -7.66
C PRO A 103 -13.68 -15.46 -7.30
N PHE A 104 -13.02 -14.36 -6.93
CA PHE A 104 -13.70 -13.17 -6.43
C PHE A 104 -13.64 -11.96 -7.38
N PHE A 105 -13.02 -12.07 -8.55
CA PHE A 105 -12.89 -10.94 -9.48
C PHE A 105 -14.25 -10.30 -9.82
N VAL A 106 -15.24 -11.11 -10.18
CA VAL A 106 -16.57 -10.64 -10.58
C VAL A 106 -17.30 -9.87 -9.47
N TYR A 107 -16.95 -10.13 -8.21
CA TYR A 107 -17.56 -9.46 -7.06
C TYR A 107 -16.96 -8.08 -6.75
N TYR A 108 -15.69 -7.86 -7.16
CA TYR A 108 -14.93 -6.66 -6.81
C TYR A 108 -14.52 -5.80 -8.00
N GLU A 109 -14.76 -6.26 -9.25
CA GLU A 109 -14.36 -5.48 -10.43
C GLU A 109 -15.02 -4.10 -10.48
N ASP A 110 -16.29 -3.99 -10.09
CA ASP A 110 -17.04 -2.73 -10.08
C ASP A 110 -16.55 -1.74 -8.98
N ASP A 111 -15.90 -2.24 -7.93
CA ASP A 111 -15.27 -1.41 -6.90
C ASP A 111 -13.88 -0.90 -7.29
N ILE A 112 -13.14 -1.68 -8.07
CA ILE A 112 -11.75 -1.38 -8.45
C ILE A 112 -11.67 -0.59 -9.78
N ARG A 113 -12.51 -0.92 -10.75
CA ARG A 113 -12.53 -0.31 -12.08
C ARG A 113 -12.63 1.23 -12.06
N PRO A 114 -13.45 1.89 -11.22
CA PRO A 114 -13.59 3.34 -11.18
C PRO A 114 -12.29 4.10 -10.91
N PHE A 115 -11.29 3.48 -10.27
CA PHE A 115 -9.97 4.08 -10.07
C PHE A 115 -9.24 4.36 -11.39
N PHE A 116 -9.55 3.62 -12.45
CA PHE A 116 -8.95 3.74 -13.77
C PHE A 116 -9.81 4.53 -14.76
N GLU A 117 -11.06 4.82 -14.43
CA GLU A 117 -11.98 5.57 -15.30
C GLU A 117 -11.91 7.08 -15.10
N ARG A 118 -11.56 7.52 -13.89
CA ARG A 118 -11.43 8.95 -13.55
C ARG A 118 -9.97 9.40 -13.50
N LYS A 119 -9.78 10.71 -13.67
CA LYS A 119 -8.47 11.34 -13.49
C LYS A 119 -8.23 11.63 -12.02
N TRP A 120 -6.98 11.45 -11.64
CA TRP A 120 -6.46 11.80 -10.32
C TRP A 120 -5.32 12.79 -10.49
N GLU A 121 -5.30 13.83 -9.70
CA GLU A 121 -4.28 14.86 -9.78
C GLU A 121 -3.03 14.48 -8.99
N TYR A 122 -3.19 14.16 -7.70
CA TYR A 122 -2.09 13.84 -6.81
C TYR A 122 -1.97 12.33 -6.57
N LEU A 123 -0.72 11.87 -6.56
CA LEU A 123 -0.44 10.44 -6.38
C LEU A 123 -0.79 9.97 -4.96
N VAL A 124 -0.59 10.81 -3.94
CA VAL A 124 -0.93 10.46 -2.56
C VAL A 124 -2.44 10.28 -2.38
N ASP A 125 -3.25 11.15 -2.97
CA ASP A 125 -4.73 11.07 -2.88
C ASP A 125 -5.23 9.79 -3.56
N PHE A 126 -4.67 9.47 -4.72
CA PHE A 126 -4.96 8.23 -5.45
C PHE A 126 -4.63 7.00 -4.62
N ASN A 127 -3.44 6.95 -4.04
CA ASN A 127 -3.01 5.84 -3.20
C ASN A 127 -3.88 5.67 -1.96
N MET A 128 -4.23 6.78 -1.30
CA MET A 128 -5.08 6.73 -0.10
C MET A 128 -6.51 6.32 -0.42
N ALA A 129 -7.07 6.77 -1.55
CA ALA A 129 -8.39 6.33 -1.99
C ALA A 129 -8.43 4.82 -2.27
N ILE A 130 -7.39 4.27 -2.94
CA ILE A 130 -7.23 2.83 -3.15
C ILE A 130 -7.07 2.09 -1.83
N THR A 131 -6.23 2.60 -0.94
CA THR A 131 -6.00 2.00 0.39
C THR A 131 -7.29 1.90 1.18
N ASN A 132 -8.07 2.99 1.24
CA ASN A 132 -9.35 3.02 1.94
C ASN A 132 -10.34 2.01 1.35
N LYS A 133 -10.39 1.92 0.01
CA LYS A 133 -11.26 0.92 -0.66
C LYS A 133 -10.80 -0.52 -0.36
N LEU A 134 -9.52 -0.82 -0.41
CA LEU A 134 -9.00 -2.14 -0.04
C LEU A 134 -9.27 -2.48 1.43
N CYS A 135 -9.17 -1.50 2.33
CA CYS A 135 -9.54 -1.69 3.74
C CYS A 135 -11.02 -2.01 3.90
N GLU A 136 -11.91 -1.28 3.18
CA GLU A 136 -13.35 -1.55 3.15
C GLU A 136 -13.64 -2.98 2.67
N LEU A 137 -13.04 -3.38 1.54
CA LEU A 137 -13.30 -4.68 0.91
C LEU A 137 -12.69 -5.88 1.66
N LEU A 138 -11.64 -5.67 2.44
CA LEU A 138 -11.00 -6.69 3.28
C LEU A 138 -11.45 -6.65 4.74
N ASP A 139 -12.44 -5.78 5.08
CA ASP A 139 -12.91 -5.55 6.46
C ASP A 139 -11.80 -5.18 7.45
N VAL A 140 -10.80 -4.42 6.99
CA VAL A 140 -9.74 -3.86 7.83
C VAL A 140 -10.15 -2.46 8.26
N GLN A 141 -10.14 -2.19 9.57
CA GLN A 141 -10.54 -0.90 10.15
C GLN A 141 -9.31 -0.21 10.81
N PRO A 142 -8.41 0.36 10.01
CA PRO A 142 -7.19 0.94 10.54
C PRO A 142 -7.43 2.36 11.07
N ASN A 143 -6.63 2.76 12.05
CA ASN A 143 -6.51 4.16 12.45
C ASN A 143 -5.33 4.79 11.69
N ILE A 144 -5.62 5.32 10.49
CA ILE A 144 -4.62 5.94 9.59
C ILE A 144 -4.65 7.45 9.76
N GLN A 145 -3.47 8.04 9.87
CA GLN A 145 -3.23 9.48 9.83
C GLN A 145 -2.19 9.80 8.75
N LEU A 146 -2.44 10.86 7.97
CA LEU A 146 -1.40 11.43 7.11
C LEU A 146 -0.54 12.37 7.93
N SER A 147 0.76 12.42 7.65
CA SER A 147 1.66 13.38 8.28
C SER A 147 1.34 14.80 7.83
N ASP A 148 1.37 15.76 8.75
CA ASP A 148 1.21 17.20 8.44
C ASP A 148 2.57 17.84 8.04
N GLU A 149 3.68 17.20 8.42
CA GLU A 149 5.06 17.59 8.10
C GLU A 149 5.94 16.34 8.01
N TYR A 150 7.17 16.49 7.54
CA TYR A 150 8.12 15.37 7.52
C TYR A 150 8.37 14.82 8.93
N ILE A 151 8.21 13.52 9.06
CA ILE A 151 8.38 12.82 10.34
C ILE A 151 9.76 12.16 10.41
N ASP A 152 10.55 12.61 11.38
CA ASP A 152 11.70 11.87 11.88
C ASP A 152 11.23 10.82 12.89
N ALA A 153 11.57 9.55 12.67
CA ALA A 153 11.07 8.45 13.49
C ALA A 153 11.55 8.52 14.96
N GLU A 154 12.80 8.98 15.19
CA GLU A 154 13.36 9.10 16.53
C GLU A 154 12.68 10.28 17.29
N ALA A 155 12.46 11.40 16.60
CA ALA A 155 11.74 12.54 17.17
C ALA A 155 10.28 12.20 17.48
N LEU A 156 9.60 11.45 16.60
CA LEU A 156 8.24 10.95 16.84
C LEU A 156 8.20 10.02 18.06
N GLN A 157 9.14 9.08 18.16
CA GLN A 157 9.27 8.16 19.31
C GLN A 157 9.42 8.94 20.61
N ALA A 158 10.31 9.94 20.65
CA ALA A 158 10.56 10.76 21.82
C ALA A 158 9.30 11.57 22.24
N ARG A 159 8.58 12.14 21.24
CA ARG A 159 7.35 12.90 21.48
C ARG A 159 6.23 12.04 22.06
N LEU A 160 5.95 10.89 21.46
CA LEU A 160 4.90 9.99 21.92
C LEU A 160 5.19 9.44 23.33
N SER A 161 6.46 9.15 23.62
CA SER A 161 6.88 8.70 24.97
C SER A 161 6.71 9.79 26.03
N SER A 162 6.80 11.07 25.66
CA SER A 162 6.64 12.19 26.59
C SER A 162 5.17 12.58 26.86
N GLU A 163 4.29 12.43 25.86
CA GLU A 163 2.88 12.87 25.92
C GLU A 163 1.94 11.82 26.51
N GLY A 164 2.26 10.52 26.36
CA GLY A 164 1.29 9.43 26.57
C GLY A 164 1.33 8.75 27.92
N GLY A 165 2.30 8.98 28.79
CA GLY A 165 2.45 8.24 30.06
C GLY A 165 2.62 6.73 29.94
N ALA A 166 2.46 6.16 28.73
CA ALA A 166 2.76 4.78 28.33
C ALA A 166 3.88 4.81 27.29
N GLU A 167 4.75 3.81 27.32
CA GLU A 167 5.83 3.66 26.34
C GLU A 167 5.21 3.29 24.98
N VAL A 168 5.09 4.27 24.06
CA VAL A 168 4.68 4.02 22.68
C VAL A 168 5.91 3.74 21.84
N ARG A 169 5.95 2.60 21.17
CA ARG A 169 7.02 2.25 20.23
C ARG A 169 6.64 2.64 18.81
N VAL A 170 7.56 3.31 18.10
CA VAL A 170 7.43 3.64 16.69
C VAL A 170 8.25 2.68 15.85
N ASP A 171 7.59 1.92 14.97
CA ASP A 171 8.25 1.03 14.02
C ASP A 171 8.24 1.69 12.63
N ASP A 172 9.42 2.07 12.11
CA ASP A 172 9.58 2.69 10.79
C ASP A 172 9.76 1.64 9.69
N TYR A 173 8.75 1.49 8.84
CA TYR A 173 8.73 0.56 7.73
C TYR A 173 8.99 1.19 6.36
N ARG A 174 9.29 2.48 6.28
CA ARG A 174 9.47 3.19 5.00
C ARG A 174 10.58 2.58 4.14
N ASP A 175 11.60 2.01 4.77
CA ASP A 175 12.72 1.34 4.10
C ASP A 175 12.62 -0.19 4.13
N ALA A 176 11.80 -0.75 5.01
CA ALA A 176 11.56 -2.19 5.09
C ALA A 176 10.58 -2.67 3.99
N ILE A 177 9.59 -1.84 3.62
CA ILE A 177 8.59 -2.21 2.61
C ILE A 177 8.96 -1.60 1.26
N ARG A 178 9.84 -2.28 0.54
CA ARG A 178 10.34 -1.87 -0.78
C ARG A 178 10.41 -3.07 -1.74
N PRO A 179 10.17 -2.87 -3.06
CA PRO A 179 10.29 -3.95 -4.04
C PRO A 179 11.75 -4.36 -4.29
N LYS A 180 12.70 -3.48 -4.00
CA LYS A 180 14.14 -3.73 -4.16
C LYS A 180 14.89 -3.39 -2.89
N ARG A 181 15.77 -4.30 -2.45
CA ARG A 181 16.63 -4.15 -1.26
C ARG A 181 15.84 -3.71 -0.02
N PRO A 182 14.77 -4.44 0.36
CA PRO A 182 14.05 -4.15 1.59
C PRO A 182 14.97 -4.36 2.79
N LEU A 183 14.78 -3.56 3.83
CA LEU A 183 15.34 -3.87 5.13
C LEU A 183 14.58 -5.03 5.77
N PRO A 184 15.20 -5.79 6.68
CA PRO A 184 14.52 -6.88 7.36
C PRO A 184 13.27 -6.40 8.12
N ASP A 185 12.17 -7.13 7.97
CA ASP A 185 10.96 -6.98 8.77
C ASP A 185 10.66 -8.31 9.44
N THR A 186 11.02 -8.44 10.71
CA THR A 186 10.84 -9.66 11.50
C THR A 186 9.39 -9.92 11.88
N SER A 187 8.51 -8.93 11.73
CA SER A 187 7.08 -9.03 12.03
C SER A 187 6.25 -9.54 10.86
N PHE A 188 6.85 -9.71 9.67
CA PHE A 188 6.17 -10.19 8.48
C PHE A 188 6.77 -11.49 7.97
N THR A 189 5.92 -12.51 7.86
CA THR A 189 6.22 -13.76 7.16
C THR A 189 5.10 -14.02 6.16
N PRO A 190 5.40 -14.10 4.85
CA PRO A 190 4.38 -14.37 3.84
C PRO A 190 3.67 -15.70 4.14
N ARG A 191 2.34 -15.68 4.19
CA ARG A 191 1.51 -16.88 4.28
C ARG A 191 1.05 -17.29 2.89
N GLN A 192 1.09 -18.57 2.60
CA GLN A 192 0.61 -19.08 1.34
C GLN A 192 -0.92 -19.08 1.34
N TYR A 193 -1.50 -18.50 0.29
CA TYR A 193 -2.92 -18.49 -0.02
C TYR A 193 -3.14 -18.96 -1.46
N TYR A 194 -4.39 -19.18 -1.84
CA TYR A 194 -4.70 -19.55 -3.22
C TYR A 194 -4.38 -18.39 -4.17
N GLN A 195 -3.71 -18.69 -5.26
CA GLN A 195 -3.49 -17.76 -6.39
C GLN A 195 -3.82 -18.50 -7.67
N VAL A 196 -4.64 -17.90 -8.52
CA VAL A 196 -5.17 -18.52 -9.74
C VAL A 196 -4.07 -19.10 -10.66
N HIS A 197 -2.87 -18.50 -10.64
CA HIS A 197 -1.73 -18.94 -11.47
C HIS A 197 -0.72 -19.84 -10.74
N THR A 198 -0.99 -20.29 -9.53
CA THR A 198 -0.04 -21.08 -8.71
C THR A 198 0.44 -22.35 -9.41
N LEU A 199 -0.43 -23.04 -10.19
CA LEU A 199 -0.05 -24.25 -10.89
C LEU A 199 1.04 -24.05 -11.94
N ARG A 200 1.13 -22.85 -12.53
CA ARG A 200 2.13 -22.52 -13.56
C ARG A 200 3.37 -21.83 -13.00
N GLN A 201 3.18 -20.95 -12.02
CA GLN A 201 4.22 -20.02 -11.57
C GLN A 201 4.71 -20.30 -10.14
N GLY A 202 4.08 -21.24 -9.43
CA GLY A 202 4.25 -21.38 -8.00
C GLY A 202 3.63 -20.20 -7.23
N PHE A 203 3.68 -20.26 -5.91
CA PHE A 203 3.21 -19.17 -5.05
C PHE A 203 4.12 -17.95 -5.18
N GLN A 204 3.51 -16.78 -5.42
CA GLN A 204 4.20 -15.49 -5.49
C GLN A 204 3.95 -14.72 -4.18
N PRO A 205 4.94 -14.63 -3.28
CA PRO A 205 4.75 -13.99 -1.97
C PRO A 205 4.67 -12.46 -2.07
N ASN A 206 4.00 -11.85 -1.10
CA ASN A 206 3.95 -10.41 -0.90
C ASN A 206 3.53 -9.60 -2.15
N MET A 207 2.57 -10.11 -2.90
CA MET A 207 1.95 -9.37 -4.01
C MET A 207 1.11 -8.21 -3.48
N SER A 208 0.58 -7.39 -4.36
CA SER A 208 -0.43 -6.39 -4.01
C SER A 208 -1.57 -7.03 -3.22
N ALA A 209 -2.13 -6.33 -2.26
CA ALA A 209 -3.34 -6.77 -1.55
C ALA A 209 -4.54 -6.97 -2.50
N LEU A 210 -4.48 -6.39 -3.70
CA LEU A 210 -5.43 -6.69 -4.77
C LEU A 210 -5.39 -8.18 -5.17
N ASP A 211 -4.19 -8.79 -5.24
CA ASP A 211 -4.03 -10.22 -5.53
C ASP A 211 -4.72 -11.07 -4.44
N LEU A 212 -4.53 -10.69 -3.18
CA LEU A 212 -5.17 -11.36 -2.05
C LEU A 212 -6.70 -11.22 -2.11
N LEU A 213 -7.21 -10.01 -2.36
CA LEU A 213 -8.65 -9.74 -2.47
C LEU A 213 -9.30 -10.54 -3.61
N MET A 214 -8.69 -10.58 -4.79
CA MET A 214 -9.25 -11.27 -5.95
C MET A 214 -9.25 -12.80 -5.81
N ASN A 215 -8.34 -13.36 -5.01
CA ASN A 215 -8.22 -14.81 -4.83
C ASN A 215 -8.92 -15.34 -3.57
N GLU A 216 -8.97 -14.57 -2.47
CA GLU A 216 -9.49 -15.02 -1.17
C GLU A 216 -10.72 -14.21 -0.70
N GLY A 217 -11.03 -13.08 -1.34
CA GLY A 217 -12.16 -12.23 -0.93
C GLY A 217 -11.98 -11.70 0.48
N LEU A 218 -13.05 -11.68 1.26
CA LEU A 218 -13.03 -11.26 2.67
C LEU A 218 -12.11 -12.13 3.55
N GLU A 219 -11.93 -13.42 3.21
CA GLU A 219 -11.03 -14.30 3.94
C GLU A 219 -9.56 -13.88 3.82
N GLY A 220 -9.24 -12.99 2.88
CA GLY A 220 -7.93 -12.35 2.75
C GLY A 220 -7.42 -11.71 4.05
N ILE A 221 -8.32 -11.25 4.94
CA ILE A 221 -7.95 -10.68 6.24
C ILE A 221 -7.13 -11.67 7.10
N PHE A 222 -7.35 -12.97 6.99
CA PHE A 222 -6.63 -13.98 7.76
C PHE A 222 -5.15 -14.14 7.35
N TYR A 223 -4.76 -13.57 6.22
CA TYR A 223 -3.39 -13.61 5.71
C TYR A 223 -2.59 -12.33 6.01
N LEU A 224 -3.22 -11.34 6.66
CA LEU A 224 -2.62 -10.07 7.08
C LEU A 224 -1.90 -10.15 8.44
#